data_a08d69e7eaa60efeebfc996d018e6fce
#
_entry.id   a08d69e7eaa60efeebfc996d018e6fce
#
_cell.length_a   1.000
_cell.length_b   1.000
_cell.length_c   1.000
_cell.angle_alpha   90.00
_cell.angle_beta   90.00
_cell.angle_gamma   90.00
#
_symmetry.space_group_name_H-M   'P 1'
#
loop_
_entity.id
_entity.type
_entity.pdbx_description
1 polymer ?
#
loop_
_entity_poly.entity_id
_entity_poly.type
_entity_poly.pdbx_seq_one_letter_code
_entity_poly.pdbx_strand_id
1 'polypeptide(L)'
;MNEQEQQLSEQARATLDAYFVKIRLARATELALSKRFAEAEAVLSPNGELTDNPSELDLLARIAAQQEHFGKARRLWEAALHASPAEVEYSQCLERARKWEQTSGILDRVLNYVVWVVVLFSIAAIVYAFKPSK
;
A
#
# COMPACT_ATOMS: atom_id res chain seq x y z
N MET A 1 -17.29 -33.69 27.00
CA MET A 1 -16.17 -32.74 26.91
C MET A 1 -16.45 -31.66 27.95
N ASN A 2 -15.60 -31.54 28.94
CA ASN A 2 -15.78 -30.61 30.04
C ASN A 2 -15.45 -29.18 29.58
N GLU A 3 -16.08 -28.17 30.19
CA GLU A 3 -15.83 -26.74 29.88
C GLU A 3 -14.33 -26.38 29.94
N GLN A 4 -13.57 -26.98 30.86
CA GLN A 4 -12.11 -26.82 30.97
C GLN A 4 -11.35 -27.34 29.76
N GLU A 5 -11.75 -28.47 29.16
CA GLU A 5 -11.12 -29.03 27.97
C GLU A 5 -11.41 -28.15 26.74
N GLN A 6 -12.60 -27.56 26.65
CA GLN A 6 -12.95 -26.62 25.61
C GLN A 6 -12.12 -25.34 25.73
N GLN A 7 -12.01 -24.76 26.91
CA GLN A 7 -11.19 -23.56 27.15
C GLN A 7 -9.72 -23.78 26.82
N LEU A 8 -9.16 -24.94 27.23
CA LEU A 8 -7.77 -25.28 26.89
C LEU A 8 -7.56 -25.45 25.39
N SER A 9 -8.52 -26.03 24.69
CA SER A 9 -8.45 -26.19 23.22
C SER A 9 -8.54 -24.85 22.47
N GLU A 10 -9.38 -23.94 22.93
CA GLU A 10 -9.50 -22.58 22.38
C GLU A 10 -8.25 -21.74 22.63
N GLN A 11 -7.69 -21.81 23.84
CA GLN A 11 -6.42 -21.13 24.16
C GLN A 11 -5.25 -21.66 23.32
N ALA A 12 -5.17 -22.97 23.12
CA ALA A 12 -4.14 -23.59 22.30
C ALA A 12 -4.29 -23.14 20.82
N ARG A 13 -5.49 -23.08 20.28
CA ARG A 13 -5.76 -22.59 18.93
C ARG A 13 -5.37 -21.13 18.79
N ALA A 14 -5.82 -20.27 19.70
CA ALA A 14 -5.49 -18.85 19.68
C ALA A 14 -3.96 -18.61 19.73
N THR A 15 -3.24 -19.42 20.52
CA THR A 15 -1.78 -19.35 20.60
C THR A 15 -1.11 -19.77 19.30
N LEU A 16 -1.61 -20.84 18.67
CA LEU A 16 -1.12 -21.30 17.37
C LEU A 16 -1.37 -20.27 16.28
N ASP A 17 -2.57 -19.68 16.22
CA ASP A 17 -2.92 -18.66 15.25
C ASP A 17 -2.02 -17.41 15.39
N ALA A 18 -1.78 -16.97 16.62
CA ALA A 18 -0.87 -15.87 16.90
C ALA A 18 0.58 -16.20 16.46
N TYR A 19 1.01 -17.44 16.61
CA TYR A 19 2.33 -17.89 16.16
C TYR A 19 2.43 -17.91 14.64
N PHE A 20 1.42 -18.41 13.95
CA PHE A 20 1.38 -18.38 12.47
C PHE A 20 1.37 -16.95 11.90
N VAL A 21 0.65 -16.03 12.53
CA VAL A 21 0.69 -14.61 12.15
C VAL A 21 2.11 -14.05 12.25
N LYS A 22 2.82 -14.34 13.34
CA LYS A 22 4.22 -13.90 13.52
C LYS A 22 5.15 -14.44 12.44
N ILE A 23 5.01 -15.73 12.07
CA ILE A 23 5.81 -16.34 11.01
C ILE A 23 5.51 -15.69 9.66
N ARG A 24 4.25 -15.49 9.32
CA ARG A 24 3.86 -14.83 8.09
C ARG A 24 4.41 -13.40 8.00
N LEU A 25 4.27 -12.62 9.07
CA LEU A 25 4.82 -11.26 9.16
C LEU A 25 6.33 -11.24 8.98
N ALA A 26 7.06 -12.13 9.67
CA ALA A 26 8.51 -12.21 9.53
C ALA A 26 8.93 -12.54 8.09
N ARG A 27 8.28 -13.52 7.47
CA ARG A 27 8.57 -13.92 6.09
C ARG A 27 8.22 -12.83 5.09
N ALA A 28 7.05 -12.20 5.23
CA ALA A 28 6.64 -11.10 4.36
C ALA A 28 7.55 -9.88 4.51
N THR A 29 8.02 -9.59 5.72
CA THR A 29 8.98 -8.51 5.97
C THR A 29 10.31 -8.77 5.26
N GLU A 30 10.85 -9.98 5.35
CA GLU A 30 12.08 -10.39 4.66
C GLU A 30 11.96 -10.21 3.13
N LEU A 31 10.83 -10.65 2.57
CA LEU A 31 10.54 -10.50 1.15
C LEU A 31 10.40 -9.01 0.74
N ALA A 32 9.72 -8.21 1.56
CA ALA A 32 9.56 -6.77 1.30
C ALA A 32 10.90 -6.03 1.36
N LEU A 33 11.77 -6.35 2.31
CA LEU A 33 13.13 -5.80 2.40
C LEU A 33 13.98 -6.16 1.18
N SER A 34 13.73 -7.35 0.62
CA SER A 34 14.36 -7.79 -0.64
C SER A 34 13.68 -7.24 -1.90
N LYS A 35 12.71 -6.31 -1.76
CA LYS A 35 11.89 -5.73 -2.85
C LYS A 35 11.06 -6.76 -3.63
N ARG A 36 10.83 -7.94 -3.07
CA ARG A 36 9.98 -9.00 -3.64
C ARG A 36 8.52 -8.79 -3.19
N PHE A 37 7.95 -7.64 -3.57
CA PHE A 37 6.67 -7.17 -3.04
C PHE A 37 5.50 -8.09 -3.37
N ALA A 38 5.43 -8.61 -4.60
CA ALA A 38 4.36 -9.52 -5.01
C ALA A 38 4.34 -10.81 -4.16
N GLU A 39 5.51 -11.35 -3.84
CA GLU A 39 5.64 -12.53 -3.00
C GLU A 39 5.31 -12.22 -1.53
N ALA A 40 5.70 -11.05 -1.03
CA ALA A 40 5.32 -10.58 0.30
C ALA A 40 3.80 -10.43 0.43
N GLU A 41 3.13 -9.84 -0.56
CA GLU A 41 1.68 -9.74 -0.61
C GLU A 41 1.01 -11.12 -0.65
N ALA A 42 1.52 -12.07 -1.44
CA ALA A 42 0.99 -13.43 -1.53
C ALA A 42 1.10 -14.21 -0.20
N VAL A 43 2.16 -13.96 0.60
CA VAL A 43 2.31 -14.56 1.93
C VAL A 43 1.25 -14.02 2.91
N LEU A 44 0.92 -12.72 2.83
CA LEU A 44 -0.05 -12.08 3.72
C LEU A 44 -1.50 -12.28 3.27
N SER A 45 -1.73 -12.49 1.97
CA SER A 45 -3.05 -12.67 1.36
C SER A 45 -3.03 -13.83 0.37
N PRO A 46 -2.89 -15.08 0.82
CA PRO A 46 -2.68 -16.24 -0.05
C PRO A 46 -3.84 -16.50 -1.01
N ASN A 47 -5.05 -16.11 -0.63
CA ASN A 47 -6.27 -16.26 -1.43
C ASN A 47 -6.71 -14.94 -2.11
N GLY A 48 -5.90 -13.88 -2.00
CA GLY A 48 -6.29 -12.55 -2.47
C GLY A 48 -7.28 -11.83 -1.55
N GLU A 49 -7.70 -12.46 -0.46
CA GLU A 49 -8.55 -11.84 0.56
C GLU A 49 -7.71 -11.03 1.54
N LEU A 50 -8.23 -9.88 1.94
CA LEU A 50 -7.57 -9.06 2.97
C LEU A 50 -7.69 -9.75 4.33
N THR A 51 -6.61 -9.74 5.07
CA THR A 51 -6.58 -10.19 6.46
C THR A 51 -7.31 -9.19 7.36
N ASP A 52 -7.87 -9.67 8.47
CA ASP A 52 -8.42 -8.81 9.52
C ASP A 52 -7.36 -8.44 10.59
N ASN A 53 -6.15 -8.96 10.46
CA ASN A 53 -5.08 -8.70 11.42
C ASN A 53 -4.45 -7.32 11.16
N PRO A 54 -4.49 -6.38 12.14
CA PRO A 54 -4.01 -5.00 11.94
C PRO A 54 -2.51 -4.92 11.62
N SER A 55 -1.68 -5.81 12.14
CA SER A 55 -0.24 -5.83 11.85
C SER A 55 0.05 -6.31 10.42
N GLU A 56 -0.72 -7.26 9.90
CA GLU A 56 -0.61 -7.71 8.51
C GLU A 56 -1.12 -6.62 7.55
N LEU A 57 -2.21 -5.93 7.90
CA LEU A 57 -2.72 -4.78 7.15
C LEU A 57 -1.72 -3.62 7.10
N ASP A 58 -1.04 -3.32 8.22
CA ASP A 58 0.01 -2.30 8.28
C ASP A 58 1.18 -2.67 7.36
N LEU A 59 1.64 -3.93 7.39
CA LEU A 59 2.73 -4.37 6.51
C LEU A 59 2.33 -4.30 5.03
N LEU A 60 1.11 -4.71 4.67
CA LEU A 60 0.58 -4.55 3.31
C LEU A 60 0.52 -3.08 2.89
N ALA A 61 0.12 -2.18 3.79
CA ALA A 61 0.09 -0.75 3.52
C ALA A 61 1.49 -0.18 3.29
N ARG A 62 2.47 -0.58 4.08
CA ARG A 62 3.89 -0.18 3.89
C ARG A 62 4.43 -0.67 2.56
N ILE A 63 4.12 -1.91 2.16
CA ILE A 63 4.49 -2.46 0.85
C ILE A 63 3.86 -1.62 -0.27
N ALA A 64 2.57 -1.32 -0.18
CA ALA A 64 1.89 -0.48 -1.16
C ALA A 64 2.48 0.93 -1.24
N ALA A 65 2.83 1.54 -0.11
CA ALA A 65 3.48 2.85 -0.08
C ALA A 65 4.88 2.85 -0.72
N GLN A 66 5.66 1.77 -0.54
CA GLN A 66 6.97 1.61 -1.20
C GLN A 66 6.85 1.44 -2.72
N GLN A 67 5.72 0.95 -3.20
CA GLN A 67 5.38 0.86 -4.63
C GLN A 67 4.69 2.13 -5.15
N GLU A 68 4.63 3.20 -4.36
CA GLU A 68 3.96 4.48 -4.67
C GLU A 68 2.44 4.35 -4.89
N HIS A 69 1.85 3.22 -4.48
CA HIS A 69 0.41 3.00 -4.52
C HIS A 69 -0.28 3.63 -3.29
N PHE A 70 -0.17 4.95 -3.15
CA PHE A 70 -0.59 5.67 -1.93
C PHE A 70 -2.08 5.54 -1.62
N GLY A 71 -2.95 5.47 -2.64
CA GLY A 71 -4.38 5.23 -2.44
C GLY A 71 -4.69 3.84 -1.89
N LYS A 72 -3.92 2.78 -2.29
CA LYS A 72 -4.00 1.43 -1.70
C LYS A 72 -3.49 1.46 -0.26
N ALA A 73 -2.34 2.08 -0.02
CA ALA A 73 -1.74 2.20 1.31
C ALA A 73 -2.69 2.90 2.30
N ARG A 74 -3.32 4.00 1.88
CA ARG A 74 -4.31 4.72 2.69
C ARG A 74 -5.47 3.82 3.14
N ARG A 75 -6.09 3.10 2.20
CA ARG A 75 -7.21 2.19 2.51
C ARG A 75 -6.82 1.07 3.46
N LEU A 76 -5.61 0.53 3.34
CA LEU A 76 -5.10 -0.51 4.22
C LEU A 76 -4.83 0.02 5.64
N TRP A 77 -4.29 1.23 5.79
CA TRP A 77 -4.13 1.86 7.11
C TRP A 77 -5.47 2.28 7.73
N GLU A 78 -6.46 2.69 6.92
CA GLU A 78 -7.84 2.90 7.40
C GLU A 78 -8.42 1.61 7.99
N ALA A 79 -8.24 0.48 7.30
CA ALA A 79 -8.67 -0.82 7.79
C ALA A 79 -7.92 -1.25 9.07
N ALA A 80 -6.59 -1.06 9.12
CA ALA A 80 -5.78 -1.36 10.29
C ALA A 80 -6.21 -0.52 11.52
N LEU A 81 -6.47 0.78 11.31
CA LEU A 81 -6.95 1.67 12.36
C LEU A 81 -8.35 1.29 12.84
N HIS A 82 -9.22 0.83 11.94
CA HIS A 82 -10.54 0.34 12.30
C HIS A 82 -10.46 -0.94 13.15
N ALA A 83 -9.51 -1.85 12.84
CA ALA A 83 -9.28 -3.08 13.59
C ALA A 83 -8.59 -2.81 14.95
N SER A 84 -7.75 -1.78 15.05
CA SER A 84 -7.04 -1.41 16.27
C SER A 84 -7.00 0.12 16.44
N PRO A 85 -8.08 0.74 16.95
CA PRO A 85 -8.18 2.21 17.07
C PRO A 85 -7.20 2.84 18.05
N ALA A 86 -6.66 2.07 18.99
CA ALA A 86 -5.72 2.56 20.01
C ALA A 86 -4.30 2.78 19.48
N GLU A 87 -3.97 2.26 18.30
CA GLU A 87 -2.64 2.35 17.72
C GLU A 87 -2.41 3.70 17.02
N VAL A 88 -1.74 4.59 17.71
CA VAL A 88 -1.42 5.96 17.22
C VAL A 88 -0.55 5.89 15.95
N GLU A 89 0.28 4.87 15.79
CA GLU A 89 1.16 4.71 14.63
C GLU A 89 0.36 4.61 13.32
N TYR A 90 -0.76 3.88 13.32
CA TYR A 90 -1.59 3.74 12.12
C TYR A 90 -2.22 5.07 11.70
N SER A 91 -2.64 5.89 12.66
CA SER A 91 -3.18 7.22 12.36
C SER A 91 -2.13 8.15 11.74
N GLN A 92 -0.88 8.10 12.21
CA GLN A 92 0.22 8.88 11.65
C GLN A 92 0.61 8.41 10.25
N CYS A 93 0.62 7.09 10.01
CA CYS A 93 0.87 6.52 8.68
C CYS A 93 -0.24 6.91 7.70
N LEU A 94 -1.50 6.88 8.14
CA LEU A 94 -2.65 7.30 7.35
C LEU A 94 -2.55 8.78 6.93
N GLU A 95 -2.19 9.67 7.84
CA GLU A 95 -2.00 11.09 7.54
C GLU A 95 -0.86 11.34 6.53
N ARG A 96 0.24 10.59 6.64
CA ARG A 96 1.33 10.64 5.64
C ARG A 96 0.85 10.15 4.28
N ALA A 97 0.13 9.02 4.23
CA ALA A 97 -0.39 8.48 2.99
C ALA A 97 -1.33 9.45 2.28
N ARG A 98 -2.21 10.13 3.01
CA ARG A 98 -3.08 11.19 2.47
C ARG A 98 -2.29 12.34 1.84
N LYS A 99 -1.22 12.79 2.49
CA LYS A 99 -0.36 13.85 1.96
C LYS A 99 0.34 13.40 0.67
N TRP A 100 0.88 12.18 0.64
CA TRP A 100 1.54 11.63 -0.54
C TRP A 100 0.58 11.44 -1.71
N GLU A 101 -0.63 10.93 -1.45
CA GLU A 101 -1.67 10.79 -2.48
C GLU A 101 -2.03 12.14 -3.11
N GLN A 102 -2.17 13.19 -2.30
CA GLN A 102 -2.44 14.55 -2.78
C GLN A 102 -1.28 15.11 -3.61
N THR A 103 -0.04 14.89 -3.17
CA THR A 103 1.15 15.43 -3.84
C THR A 103 1.43 14.72 -5.15
N SER A 104 1.31 13.40 -5.21
CA SER A 104 1.52 12.61 -6.44
C SER A 104 0.53 12.99 -7.54
N GLY A 105 -0.73 13.18 -7.20
CA GLY A 105 -1.75 13.61 -8.17
C GLY A 105 -1.53 15.01 -8.75
N ILE A 106 -0.86 15.90 -8.04
CA ILE A 106 -0.49 17.24 -8.53
C ILE A 106 0.70 17.13 -9.50
N LEU A 107 1.71 16.35 -9.15
CA LEU A 107 2.90 16.16 -9.99
C LEU A 107 2.54 15.57 -11.37
N ASP A 108 1.69 14.55 -11.39
CA ASP A 108 1.23 13.93 -12.65
C ASP A 108 0.49 14.93 -13.55
N ARG A 109 -0.34 15.79 -12.97
CA ARG A 109 -1.04 16.84 -13.74
C ARG A 109 -0.09 17.89 -14.28
N VAL A 110 0.86 18.34 -13.47
CA VAL A 110 1.86 19.34 -13.87
C VAL A 110 2.76 18.78 -14.96
N LEU A 111 3.25 17.55 -14.80
CA LEU A 111 4.09 16.89 -15.79
C LEU A 111 3.36 16.71 -17.13
N ASN A 112 2.12 16.26 -17.09
CA ASN A 112 1.29 16.12 -18.29
C ASN A 112 1.06 17.47 -18.99
N TYR A 113 0.79 18.53 -18.23
CA TYR A 113 0.65 19.88 -18.77
C TYR A 113 1.95 20.36 -19.45
N VAL A 114 3.10 20.17 -18.82
CA VAL A 114 4.42 20.53 -19.38
C VAL A 114 4.69 19.79 -20.69
N VAL A 115 4.40 18.49 -20.74
CA VAL A 115 4.55 17.69 -21.97
C VAL A 115 3.69 18.25 -23.11
N TRP A 116 2.42 18.57 -22.84
CA TRP A 116 1.53 19.15 -23.84
C TRP A 116 2.01 20.51 -24.34
N VAL A 117 2.51 21.36 -23.45
CA VAL A 117 3.08 22.67 -23.82
C VAL A 117 4.30 22.49 -24.75
N VAL A 118 5.20 21.56 -24.43
CA VAL A 118 6.39 21.28 -25.27
C VAL A 118 5.96 20.76 -26.65
N VAL A 119 4.99 19.87 -26.71
CA VAL A 119 4.46 19.33 -27.98
C VAL A 119 3.85 20.44 -28.82
N LEU A 120 3.04 21.34 -28.24
CA LEU A 120 2.44 22.47 -28.97
C LEU A 120 3.49 23.44 -29.47
N PHE A 121 4.53 23.75 -28.69
CA PHE A 121 5.65 24.59 -29.12
C PHE A 121 6.43 23.97 -30.29
N SER A 122 6.66 22.64 -30.23
CA SER A 122 7.34 21.91 -31.29
C SER A 122 6.54 21.97 -32.62
N ILE A 123 5.24 21.77 -32.55
CA ILE A 123 4.34 21.87 -33.74
C ILE A 123 4.34 23.28 -34.30
N ALA A 124 4.23 24.29 -33.44
CA ALA A 124 4.25 25.70 -33.88
C ALA A 124 5.59 26.08 -34.56
N ALA A 125 6.72 25.61 -34.05
CA ALA A 125 8.03 25.82 -34.65
C ALA A 125 8.14 25.17 -36.04
N ILE A 126 7.63 23.94 -36.20
CA ILE A 126 7.60 23.25 -37.49
C ILE A 126 6.75 24.01 -38.49
N VAL A 127 5.53 24.41 -38.11
CA VAL A 127 4.63 25.17 -38.97
C VAL A 127 5.27 26.52 -39.39
N TYR A 128 5.98 27.18 -38.47
CA TYR A 128 6.67 28.43 -38.76
C TYR A 128 7.86 28.23 -39.73
N ALA A 129 8.63 27.14 -39.58
CA ALA A 129 9.75 26.81 -40.45
C ALA A 129 9.32 26.47 -41.90
N PHE A 130 8.14 25.89 -42.07
CA PHE A 130 7.59 25.53 -43.38
C PHE A 130 6.70 26.62 -44.03
N LYS A 131 6.61 27.83 -43.43
CA LYS A 131 5.85 28.92 -44.01
C LYS A 131 6.56 29.42 -45.28
N PRO A 132 5.93 29.30 -46.47
CA PRO A 132 6.55 29.77 -47.72
C PRO A 132 6.76 31.28 -47.65
N SER A 133 8.02 31.68 -47.83
CA SER A 133 8.36 33.10 -48.01
C SER A 133 7.71 33.58 -49.31
N LYS A 134 6.76 34.50 -49.23
CA LYS A 134 6.20 35.22 -50.39
C LYS A 134 7.14 36.33 -50.80
#